data_7bb5b19a64485fe289e80dfa9bbdd997
#
_entry.id   7bb5b19a64485fe289e80dfa9bbdd997
#
_cell.length_a   1.000
_cell.length_b   1.000
_cell.length_c   1.000
_cell.angle_alpha   90.00
_cell.angle_beta   90.00
_cell.angle_gamma   90.00
#
_symmetry.space_group_name_H-M   'P 1'
#
loop_
_entity.id
_entity.type
_entity.pdbx_description
1 polymer ?
#
loop_
_entity_poly.entity_id
_entity_poly.type
_entity_poly.pdbx_seq_one_letter_code
_entity_poly.pdbx_strand_id
1 'polypeptide(L)'
;EIDEMFWKDFCDYYIELVKERLYRSAAESRERISGEYALYHAFLGILKMYAVYVPHITESIYQEYFRQREGTVSIHLTRWGCPDAEGDYLGFGRHMKQIIGNVRRYKTEHHLSMKEPVGELTVRCPEKWAEYYRQSEPDLLGCTRAEKITLQVMPRSEAE
;
A
#
# COMPACT_ATOMS: atom_id res chain seq x y z
N GLU A 1 -10.71 -11.26 -9.92
CA GLU A 1 -9.74 -11.15 -8.80
C GLU A 1 -8.59 -10.18 -9.13
N ILE A 2 -7.88 -10.32 -10.30
CA ILE A 2 -6.77 -9.42 -10.67
C ILE A 2 -7.24 -7.97 -10.76
N ASP A 3 -8.33 -7.71 -11.47
CA ASP A 3 -8.91 -6.35 -11.59
C ASP A 3 -9.35 -5.78 -10.24
N GLU A 4 -9.86 -6.63 -9.36
CA GLU A 4 -10.26 -6.21 -8.03
C GLU A 4 -9.05 -5.79 -7.20
N MET A 5 -7.98 -6.58 -7.22
CA MET A 5 -6.73 -6.25 -6.57
C MET A 5 -6.11 -4.98 -7.17
N PHE A 6 -6.08 -4.86 -8.49
CA PHE A 6 -5.52 -3.70 -9.17
C PHE A 6 -6.29 -2.42 -8.82
N TRP A 7 -7.61 -2.39 -9.02
CA TRP A 7 -8.40 -1.18 -8.80
C TRP A 7 -8.62 -0.89 -7.33
N LYS A 8 -9.12 -1.90 -6.56
CA LYS A 8 -9.56 -1.68 -5.17
C LYS A 8 -8.44 -1.72 -4.13
N ASP A 9 -7.32 -2.42 -4.40
CA ASP A 9 -6.23 -2.49 -3.43
C ASP A 9 -5.06 -1.61 -3.85
N PHE A 10 -4.59 -1.75 -5.08
CA PHE A 10 -3.43 -1.01 -5.54
C PHE A 10 -3.76 0.46 -5.84
N CYS A 11 -4.73 0.73 -6.74
CA CYS A 11 -5.03 2.11 -7.15
C CYS A 11 -5.73 2.92 -6.05
N ASP A 12 -6.76 2.37 -5.41
CA ASP A 12 -7.58 3.13 -4.46
C ASP A 12 -6.90 3.33 -3.09
N TYR A 13 -6.01 2.43 -2.70
CA TYR A 13 -5.39 2.48 -1.37
C TYR A 13 -3.88 2.54 -1.40
N TYR A 14 -3.19 1.60 -2.05
CA TYR A 14 -1.73 1.51 -1.95
C TYR A 14 -1.02 2.74 -2.52
N ILE A 15 -1.44 3.21 -3.69
CA ILE A 15 -0.87 4.42 -4.31
C ILE A 15 -1.03 5.63 -3.39
N GLU A 16 -2.18 5.77 -2.74
CA GLU A 16 -2.41 6.89 -1.81
C GLU A 16 -1.53 6.80 -0.55
N LEU A 17 -1.35 5.60 -0.01
CA LEU A 17 -0.48 5.36 1.15
C LEU A 17 0.98 5.68 0.85
N VAL A 18 1.50 5.22 -0.29
CA VAL A 18 2.92 5.37 -0.62
C VAL A 18 3.30 6.81 -0.99
N LYS A 19 2.34 7.67 -1.33
CA LYS A 19 2.59 9.08 -1.68
C LYS A 19 3.35 9.84 -0.60
N GLU A 20 3.07 9.59 0.66
CA GLU A 20 3.77 10.26 1.77
C GLU A 20 5.28 9.97 1.69
N ARG A 21 5.64 8.72 1.48
CA ARG A 21 7.05 8.30 1.35
C ARG A 21 7.71 8.86 0.09
N LEU A 22 7.00 8.88 -1.03
CA LEU A 22 7.58 9.30 -2.31
C LEU A 22 7.77 10.81 -2.44
N TYR A 23 6.85 11.61 -1.89
CA TYR A 23 6.82 13.05 -2.12
C TYR A 23 7.26 13.89 -0.93
N ARG A 24 7.13 13.41 0.29
CA ARG A 24 7.46 14.17 1.50
C ARG A 24 8.75 13.75 2.18
N SER A 25 9.20 12.52 1.96
CA SER A 25 10.48 12.07 2.48
C SER A 25 11.64 12.59 1.63
N ALA A 26 12.79 12.81 2.26
CA ALA A 26 14.00 13.21 1.56
C ALA A 26 14.41 12.16 0.51
N ALA A 27 15.03 12.59 -0.59
CA ALA A 27 15.32 11.73 -1.75
C ALA A 27 16.13 10.47 -1.42
N GLU A 28 17.03 10.57 -0.44
CA GLU A 28 17.91 9.45 -0.02
C GLU A 28 17.46 8.81 1.31
N SER A 29 16.25 9.15 1.80
CA SER A 29 15.75 8.58 3.04
C SER A 29 15.39 7.11 2.88
N ARG A 30 15.53 6.36 3.97
CA ARG A 30 15.15 4.94 4.01
C ARG A 30 13.67 4.73 3.69
N GLU A 31 12.82 5.63 4.13
CA GLU A 31 11.37 5.61 3.92
C GLU A 31 11.05 5.73 2.42
N ARG A 32 11.70 6.67 1.73
CA ARG A 32 11.51 6.86 0.30
C ARG A 32 12.03 5.68 -0.51
N ILE A 33 13.25 5.23 -0.24
CA ILE A 33 13.84 4.06 -0.92
C ILE A 33 12.95 2.82 -0.72
N SER A 34 12.45 2.59 0.50
CA SER A 34 11.52 1.50 0.79
C SER A 34 10.21 1.62 0.01
N GLY A 35 9.65 2.84 -0.08
CA GLY A 35 8.44 3.11 -0.85
C GLY A 35 8.62 2.87 -2.35
N GLU A 36 9.74 3.36 -2.92
CA GLU A 36 10.08 3.16 -4.33
C GLU A 36 10.30 1.67 -4.65
N TYR A 37 11.01 0.95 -3.77
CA TYR A 37 11.24 -0.49 -3.91
C TYR A 37 9.92 -1.28 -3.90
N ALA A 38 9.08 -1.02 -2.92
CA ALA A 38 7.80 -1.71 -2.78
C ALA A 38 6.86 -1.41 -3.97
N LEU A 39 6.79 -0.14 -4.41
CA LEU A 39 5.99 0.27 -5.57
C LEU A 39 6.50 -0.42 -6.86
N TYR A 40 7.82 -0.46 -7.07
CA TYR A 40 8.44 -1.11 -8.21
C TYR A 40 8.04 -2.59 -8.29
N HIS A 41 8.21 -3.34 -7.21
CA HIS A 41 7.89 -4.77 -7.20
C HIS A 41 6.40 -5.07 -7.26
N ALA A 42 5.56 -4.26 -6.61
CA ALA A 42 4.11 -4.38 -6.70
C ALA A 42 3.63 -4.16 -8.14
N PHE A 43 4.11 -3.10 -8.81
CA PHE A 43 3.72 -2.80 -10.17
C PHE A 43 4.24 -3.83 -11.18
N LEU A 44 5.48 -4.28 -11.02
CA LEU A 44 6.02 -5.38 -11.85
C LEU A 44 5.20 -6.67 -11.69
N GLY A 45 4.81 -7.01 -10.46
CA GLY A 45 3.94 -8.16 -10.19
C GLY A 45 2.58 -8.03 -10.88
N ILE A 46 1.97 -6.85 -10.82
CA ILE A 46 0.71 -6.55 -11.52
C ILE A 46 0.87 -6.70 -13.03
N LEU A 47 1.93 -6.14 -13.61
CA LEU A 47 2.20 -6.29 -15.05
C LEU A 47 2.36 -7.74 -15.47
N LYS A 48 3.05 -8.56 -14.67
CA LYS A 48 3.18 -10.00 -14.92
C LYS A 48 1.82 -10.71 -14.91
N MET A 49 0.94 -10.38 -13.98
CA MET A 49 -0.41 -10.94 -13.92
C MET A 49 -1.24 -10.56 -15.16
N TYR A 50 -1.14 -9.30 -15.60
CA TYR A 50 -1.86 -8.83 -16.79
C TYR A 50 -1.22 -9.27 -18.11
N ALA A 51 0.04 -9.72 -18.12
CA ALA A 51 0.74 -10.10 -19.35
C ALA A 51 0.05 -11.23 -20.13
N VAL A 52 -0.73 -12.07 -19.45
CA VAL A 52 -1.52 -13.12 -20.09
C VAL A 52 -2.74 -12.57 -20.85
N TYR A 53 -3.30 -11.45 -20.38
CA TYR A 53 -4.54 -10.87 -20.95
C TYR A 53 -4.28 -9.74 -21.92
N VAL A 54 -3.29 -8.90 -21.64
CA VAL A 54 -2.93 -7.72 -22.43
C VAL A 54 -1.42 -7.69 -22.75
N PRO A 55 -0.92 -8.69 -23.49
CA PRO A 55 0.52 -8.93 -23.66
C PRO A 55 1.28 -7.75 -24.27
N HIS A 56 0.69 -7.05 -25.24
CA HIS A 56 1.38 -5.96 -25.93
C HIS A 56 1.60 -4.73 -25.04
N ILE A 57 0.59 -4.35 -24.25
CA ILE A 57 0.70 -3.19 -23.34
C ILE A 57 1.68 -3.50 -22.21
N THR A 58 1.58 -4.67 -21.61
CA THR A 58 2.47 -5.07 -20.52
C THR A 58 3.91 -5.21 -20.97
N GLU A 59 4.14 -5.76 -22.16
CA GLU A 59 5.47 -5.83 -22.76
C GLU A 59 6.03 -4.44 -23.04
N SER A 60 5.24 -3.53 -23.62
CA SER A 60 5.69 -2.15 -23.88
C SER A 60 6.11 -1.43 -22.61
N ILE A 61 5.31 -1.51 -21.56
CA ILE A 61 5.65 -0.91 -20.25
C ILE A 61 6.90 -1.57 -19.65
N TYR A 62 6.99 -2.90 -19.75
CA TYR A 62 8.15 -3.63 -19.25
C TYR A 62 9.44 -3.21 -19.97
N GLN A 63 9.43 -3.11 -21.30
CA GLN A 63 10.58 -2.72 -22.10
C GLN A 63 11.09 -1.32 -21.72
N GLU A 64 10.17 -0.39 -21.43
CA GLU A 64 10.52 0.99 -21.12
C GLU A 64 11.04 1.18 -19.68
N TYR A 65 10.39 0.54 -18.69
CA TYR A 65 10.64 0.86 -17.29
C TYR A 65 11.37 -0.23 -16.48
N PHE A 66 11.32 -1.49 -16.93
CA PHE A 66 11.77 -2.63 -16.11
C PHE A 66 12.93 -3.41 -16.73
N ARG A 67 12.98 -3.55 -18.06
CA ARG A 67 13.94 -4.41 -18.75
C ARG A 67 15.38 -4.19 -18.31
N GLN A 68 15.79 -2.93 -18.19
CA GLN A 68 17.17 -2.61 -17.86
C GLN A 68 17.58 -3.10 -16.46
N ARG A 69 16.64 -3.07 -15.51
CA ARG A 69 16.86 -3.52 -14.13
C ARG A 69 16.72 -5.04 -13.98
N GLU A 70 15.71 -5.61 -14.62
CA GLU A 70 15.41 -7.04 -14.54
C GLU A 70 16.36 -7.90 -15.37
N GLY A 71 17.03 -7.33 -16.39
CA GLY A 71 17.98 -8.03 -17.25
C GLY A 71 17.37 -9.08 -18.17
N THR A 72 16.03 -9.24 -18.16
CA THR A 72 15.30 -10.22 -18.98
C THR A 72 14.76 -9.52 -20.22
N VAL A 73 14.89 -10.15 -21.39
CA VAL A 73 14.55 -9.52 -22.66
C VAL A 73 13.06 -9.26 -22.90
N SER A 74 12.18 -9.95 -22.18
CA SER A 74 10.73 -9.81 -22.25
C SER A 74 10.08 -10.14 -20.91
N ILE A 75 8.94 -9.49 -20.60
CA ILE A 75 8.15 -9.79 -19.41
C ILE A 75 7.69 -11.25 -19.37
N HIS A 76 7.39 -11.83 -20.54
CA HIS A 76 6.92 -13.20 -20.68
C HIS A 76 7.99 -14.25 -20.33
N LEU A 77 9.25 -13.86 -20.26
CA LEU A 77 10.37 -14.72 -19.85
C LEU A 77 10.81 -14.50 -18.42
N THR A 78 10.19 -13.55 -17.73
CA THR A 78 10.48 -13.29 -16.31
C THR A 78 9.97 -14.41 -15.43
N ARG A 79 10.71 -14.71 -14.36
CA ARG A 79 10.27 -15.69 -13.36
C ARG A 79 9.33 -15.04 -12.34
N TRP A 80 8.38 -15.82 -11.87
CA TRP A 80 7.62 -15.47 -10.68
C TRP A 80 8.53 -15.64 -9.45
N GLY A 81 8.72 -14.54 -8.71
CA GLY A 81 9.32 -14.62 -7.38
C GLY A 81 8.21 -14.87 -6.37
N CYS A 82 8.46 -15.74 -5.41
CA CYS A 82 7.63 -15.82 -4.22
C CYS A 82 8.48 -15.22 -3.09
N PRO A 83 8.22 -13.99 -2.64
CA PRO A 83 8.92 -13.47 -1.50
C PRO A 83 8.54 -14.28 -0.27
N ASP A 84 9.53 -14.81 0.43
CA ASP A 84 9.35 -15.37 1.77
C ASP A 84 9.04 -14.21 2.72
N ALA A 85 7.78 -13.92 2.90
CA ALA A 85 7.33 -12.89 3.84
C ALA A 85 6.95 -13.57 5.16
N GLU A 86 7.82 -13.45 6.15
CA GLU A 86 7.45 -13.78 7.52
C GLU A 86 6.57 -12.67 8.09
N GLY A 87 5.36 -13.01 8.52
CA GLY A 87 4.45 -12.07 9.16
C GLY A 87 3.04 -12.03 8.55
N ASP A 88 2.10 -11.49 9.31
CA ASP A 88 0.71 -11.33 8.89
C ASP A 88 0.49 -9.99 8.15
N TYR A 89 1.23 -9.79 7.06
CA TYR A 89 1.14 -8.56 6.28
C TYR A 89 -0.17 -8.41 5.53
N LEU A 90 -0.81 -9.52 5.12
CA LEU A 90 -2.11 -9.49 4.46
C LEU A 90 -3.22 -9.08 5.42
N GLY A 91 -3.21 -9.63 6.65
CA GLY A 91 -4.15 -9.23 7.69
C GLY A 91 -3.99 -7.77 8.06
N PHE A 92 -2.75 -7.33 8.27
CA PHE A 92 -2.43 -5.93 8.53
C PHE A 92 -2.90 -5.01 7.40
N GLY A 93 -2.62 -5.34 6.14
CA GLY A 93 -3.02 -4.55 4.98
C GLY A 93 -4.54 -4.41 4.85
N ARG A 94 -5.29 -5.50 5.09
CA ARG A 94 -6.76 -5.46 5.12
C ARG A 94 -7.29 -4.56 6.23
N HIS A 95 -6.71 -4.62 7.40
CA HIS A 95 -7.09 -3.77 8.53
C HIS A 95 -6.77 -2.30 8.26
N MET A 96 -5.59 -1.98 7.72
CA MET A 96 -5.23 -0.64 7.27
C MET A 96 -6.24 -0.09 6.25
N LYS A 97 -6.59 -0.86 5.24
CA LYS A 97 -7.60 -0.52 4.24
C LYS A 97 -8.96 -0.24 4.88
N GLN A 98 -9.37 -1.04 5.87
CA GLN A 98 -10.63 -0.84 6.60
C GLN A 98 -10.64 0.49 7.35
N ILE A 99 -9.56 0.86 8.02
CA ILE A 99 -9.42 2.14 8.73
C ILE A 99 -9.56 3.31 7.75
N ILE A 100 -8.82 3.28 6.65
CA ILE A 100 -8.89 4.33 5.62
C ILE A 100 -10.31 4.42 5.04
N GLY A 101 -10.93 3.28 4.76
CA GLY A 101 -12.32 3.20 4.28
C GLY A 101 -13.32 3.82 5.26
N ASN A 102 -13.15 3.57 6.56
CA ASN A 102 -13.98 4.17 7.60
C ASN A 102 -13.82 5.69 7.67
N VAL A 103 -12.58 6.20 7.58
CA VAL A 103 -12.34 7.66 7.54
C VAL A 103 -12.96 8.29 6.29
N ARG A 104 -12.82 7.66 5.12
CA ARG A 104 -13.44 8.15 3.87
C ARG A 104 -14.96 8.17 3.98
N ARG A 105 -15.56 7.12 4.57
CA ARG A 105 -17.00 7.05 4.82
C ARG A 105 -17.45 8.15 5.75
N TYR A 106 -16.77 8.33 6.88
CA TYR A 106 -17.04 9.42 7.83
C TYR A 106 -17.04 10.79 7.13
N LYS A 107 -16.02 11.07 6.32
CA LYS A 107 -15.95 12.33 5.56
C LYS A 107 -17.15 12.49 4.60
N THR A 108 -17.53 11.43 3.91
CA THR A 108 -18.68 11.46 3.00
C THR A 108 -20.00 11.72 3.74
N GLU A 109 -20.23 11.03 4.84
CA GLU A 109 -21.44 11.16 5.67
C GLU A 109 -21.58 12.55 6.29
N HIS A 110 -20.45 13.21 6.59
CA HIS A 110 -20.43 14.56 7.15
C HIS A 110 -20.20 15.65 6.09
N HIS A 111 -20.30 15.32 4.79
CA HIS A 111 -20.09 16.24 3.67
C HIS A 111 -18.73 16.96 3.69
N LEU A 112 -17.70 16.33 4.27
CA LEU A 112 -16.34 16.85 4.32
C LEU A 112 -15.58 16.51 3.03
N SER A 113 -14.70 17.43 2.62
CA SER A 113 -13.76 17.13 1.54
C SER A 113 -12.76 16.04 1.95
N MET A 114 -12.33 15.20 1.00
CA MET A 114 -11.26 14.21 1.28
C MET A 114 -9.94 14.88 1.72
N LYS A 115 -9.75 16.15 1.42
CA LYS A 115 -8.56 16.93 1.82
C LYS A 115 -8.68 17.58 3.19
N GLU A 116 -9.88 17.67 3.74
CA GLU A 116 -10.10 18.26 5.07
C GLU A 116 -9.42 17.41 6.15
N PRO A 117 -8.76 18.05 7.13
CA PRO A 117 -8.19 17.32 8.26
C PRO A 117 -9.30 16.70 9.10
N VAL A 118 -8.98 15.56 9.69
CA VAL A 118 -9.74 14.98 10.80
C VAL A 118 -8.86 15.07 12.05
N GLY A 119 -9.45 15.34 13.19
CA GLY A 119 -8.69 15.53 14.43
C GLY A 119 -7.93 14.27 14.85
N GLU A 120 -8.31 13.65 15.96
CA GLU A 120 -7.66 12.45 16.46
C GLU A 120 -8.29 11.18 15.86
N LEU A 121 -7.45 10.31 15.28
CA LEU A 121 -7.82 8.99 14.80
C LEU A 121 -7.38 7.92 15.79
N THR A 122 -8.32 7.24 16.43
CA THR A 122 -8.01 6.11 17.30
C THR A 122 -8.01 4.82 16.50
N VAL A 123 -6.87 4.13 16.46
CA VAL A 123 -6.69 2.85 15.80
C VAL A 123 -6.60 1.74 16.84
N ARG A 124 -7.58 0.82 16.83
CA ARG A 124 -7.57 -0.39 17.66
C ARG A 124 -6.92 -1.52 16.89
N CYS A 125 -5.86 -2.09 17.42
CA CYS A 125 -5.15 -3.16 16.73
C CYS A 125 -4.69 -4.25 17.70
N PRO A 126 -4.57 -5.52 17.25
CA PRO A 126 -3.94 -6.56 18.02
C PRO A 126 -2.45 -6.27 18.23
N GLU A 127 -1.89 -6.79 19.31
CA GLU A 127 -0.48 -6.57 19.70
C GLU A 127 0.51 -6.90 18.56
N LYS A 128 0.25 -7.96 17.78
CA LYS A 128 1.09 -8.37 16.65
C LYS A 128 1.25 -7.33 15.54
N TRP A 129 0.33 -6.36 15.44
CA TRP A 129 0.38 -5.28 14.44
C TRP A 129 0.81 -3.93 15.00
N ALA A 130 1.00 -3.81 16.29
CA ALA A 130 1.32 -2.53 16.92
C ALA A 130 2.60 -1.89 16.35
N GLU A 131 3.64 -2.71 16.10
CA GLU A 131 4.89 -2.22 15.52
C GLU A 131 4.71 -1.82 14.04
N TYR A 132 3.91 -2.55 13.28
CA TYR A 132 3.60 -2.18 11.89
C TYR A 132 2.88 -0.84 11.81
N TYR A 133 1.96 -0.57 12.75
CA TYR A 133 1.28 0.73 12.82
C TYR A 133 2.22 1.87 13.20
N ARG A 134 3.16 1.68 14.13
CA ARG A 134 4.16 2.70 14.46
C ARG A 134 5.03 3.05 13.25
N GLN A 135 5.46 2.05 12.48
CA GLN A 135 6.28 2.25 11.28
C GLN A 135 5.51 2.89 10.11
N SER A 136 4.20 2.68 10.03
CA SER A 136 3.33 3.21 8.98
C SER A 136 2.47 4.41 9.42
N GLU A 137 2.71 4.94 10.62
CA GLU A 137 1.98 6.10 11.13
C GLU A 137 2.02 7.31 10.17
N PRO A 138 3.19 7.71 9.60
CA PRO A 138 3.24 8.81 8.66
C PRO A 138 2.40 8.57 7.39
N ASP A 139 2.39 7.32 6.90
CA ASP A 139 1.60 6.95 5.72
C ASP A 139 0.10 7.08 6.00
N LEU A 140 -0.32 6.62 7.18
CA LEU A 140 -1.72 6.67 7.59
C LEU A 140 -2.17 8.12 7.86
N LEU A 141 -1.34 8.94 8.52
CA LEU A 141 -1.58 10.38 8.70
C LEU A 141 -1.74 11.08 7.34
N GLY A 142 -0.82 10.84 6.42
CA GLY A 142 -0.86 11.43 5.07
C GLY A 142 -2.10 11.04 4.29
N CYS A 143 -2.49 9.76 4.33
CA CYS A 143 -3.64 9.23 3.59
C CYS A 143 -4.99 9.66 4.19
N THR A 144 -5.11 9.69 5.51
CA THR A 144 -6.37 10.02 6.22
C THR A 144 -6.55 11.51 6.46
N ARG A 145 -5.46 12.27 6.46
CA ARG A 145 -5.42 13.68 6.92
C ARG A 145 -5.77 13.82 8.41
N ALA A 146 -5.49 12.79 9.20
CA ALA A 146 -5.60 12.89 10.64
C ALA A 146 -4.48 13.78 11.19
N GLU A 147 -4.79 14.57 12.22
CA GLU A 147 -3.80 15.41 12.90
C GLU A 147 -2.97 14.59 13.89
N LYS A 148 -3.58 13.55 14.45
CA LYS A 148 -2.95 12.66 15.41
C LYS A 148 -3.52 11.24 15.30
N ILE A 149 -2.66 10.24 15.49
CA ILE A 149 -3.06 8.84 15.64
C ILE A 149 -2.78 8.37 17.07
N THR A 150 -3.78 7.76 17.68
CA THR A 150 -3.66 7.09 18.98
C THR A 150 -3.87 5.60 18.79
N LEU A 151 -2.83 4.80 19.09
CA LEU A 151 -2.91 3.34 19.02
C LEU A 151 -3.47 2.78 20.33
N GLN A 152 -4.55 2.01 20.21
CA GLN A 152 -5.10 1.19 21.31
C GLN A 152 -4.79 -0.27 21.00
N VAL A 153 -3.78 -0.81 21.68
CA VAL A 153 -3.41 -2.22 21.52
C VAL A 153 -4.36 -3.08 22.34
N MET A 154 -5.05 -3.99 21.68
CA MET A 154 -5.95 -4.94 22.33
C MET A 154 -5.17 -6.18 22.77
N PRO A 155 -5.40 -6.68 24.01
CA PRO A 155 -4.82 -7.91 24.48
C PRO A 155 -5.33 -9.11 23.66
N ARG A 156 -4.55 -10.20 23.61
CA ARG A 156 -4.81 -11.41 22.80
C ARG A 156 -6.20 -12.04 22.97
N SER A 157 -6.89 -11.78 24.06
CA SER A 157 -8.21 -12.37 24.37
C SER A 157 -9.43 -11.69 23.69
N GLU A 158 -9.23 -10.56 23.04
CA GLU A 158 -10.32 -9.77 22.44
C GLU A 158 -10.20 -9.64 20.90
N ALA A 159 -9.27 -10.39 20.30
CA ALA A 159 -8.89 -10.26 18.88
C ALA A 159 -9.37 -11.43 17.98
N GLU A 160 -10.28 -12.30 18.47
CA GLU A 160 -10.93 -13.37 17.69
C GLU A 160 -12.32 -12.96 17.15
#